data_f92dd3164e24a1a0e98f999cf4edf439
#
_entry.id   f92dd3164e24a1a0e98f999cf4edf439
#
_cell.length_a   1.000
_cell.length_b   1.000
_cell.length_c   1.000
_cell.angle_alpha   90.00
_cell.angle_beta   90.00
_cell.angle_gamma   90.00
#
_symmetry.space_group_name_H-M   'P 1'
#
loop_
_entity.id
_entity.type
_entity.pdbx_description
1 polymer ?
#
loop_
_entity_poly.entity_id
_entity_poly.type
_entity_poly.pdbx_seq_one_letter_code
_entity_poly.pdbx_strand_id
1 'polypeptide(L)'
;MYFPRTHEDLSQPTNLAELRADEKNLLRGKFVRVWKETTPNRKRLVKALFEEEQGGQVECVWFNNPTIEQRVPLYKDVLVTAKAKLAFGRISLQAPEFELAGAGVHFGRIAPVYREHGALKSTWFRQKIHELLEHTEPVPDVLPTNIRTEQGLLSRDEAVKAIHFPTDQVTLARAKATIAFEEVFLVQLIGLRRKQQWQAESGGNALQVPLDAELIKDFFAHLPFTPTDSQKIAIFEILKDFEQAHAMLRLLEGDVGSGKTLVAVAAALPILRQGAQVAFLAPTEILAQQHARGIRKLLEPYDPDIRVELLTGSVTGQPREEVVTATRHGQVQILVGTHALLEENIVFHRLGFVVIDEQHRFGVN
;
A
#
# COMPACT_ATOMS: atom_id res chain seq x y z
N MET A 1 -12.98 4.56 -6.89
CA MET A 1 -13.74 5.56 -6.10
C MET A 1 -12.84 6.76 -5.84
N TYR A 2 -13.36 8.00 -5.86
CA TYR A 2 -12.54 9.21 -5.67
C TYR A 2 -12.68 9.69 -4.23
N PHE A 3 -11.76 9.30 -3.36
CA PHE A 3 -11.78 9.66 -1.94
C PHE A 3 -11.10 11.00 -1.66
N PRO A 4 -11.48 11.71 -0.57
CA PRO A 4 -10.77 12.89 -0.11
C PRO A 4 -9.33 12.54 0.28
N ARG A 5 -8.41 13.47 -0.01
CA ARG A 5 -7.00 13.34 0.40
C ARG A 5 -6.84 13.51 1.91
N THR A 6 -7.59 14.44 2.48
CA THR A 6 -7.58 14.77 3.91
C THR A 6 -8.91 15.42 4.30
N HIS A 7 -9.07 15.73 5.57
CA HIS A 7 -10.22 16.46 6.10
C HIS A 7 -9.73 17.65 6.91
N GLU A 8 -10.46 18.76 6.79
CA GLU A 8 -10.29 19.95 7.62
C GLU A 8 -11.45 20.03 8.59
N ASP A 9 -11.16 20.19 9.88
CA ASP A 9 -12.23 20.39 10.86
C ASP A 9 -12.64 21.86 10.85
N LEU A 10 -13.76 22.13 10.21
CA LEU A 10 -14.42 23.42 10.13
C LEU A 10 -15.79 23.36 10.83
N SER A 11 -15.92 22.52 11.86
CA SER A 11 -17.21 22.31 12.56
C SER A 11 -17.55 23.41 13.54
N GLN A 12 -16.53 24.04 14.13
CA GLN A 12 -16.73 25.08 15.13
C GLN A 12 -16.13 26.42 14.71
N PRO A 13 -16.93 27.48 14.67
CA PRO A 13 -16.41 28.83 14.49
C PRO A 13 -15.48 29.22 15.63
N THR A 14 -14.40 29.94 15.30
CA THR A 14 -13.50 30.59 16.23
C THR A 14 -13.96 32.04 16.46
N ASN A 15 -13.53 32.64 17.56
CA ASN A 15 -13.81 34.06 17.86
C ASN A 15 -12.77 34.98 17.22
N LEU A 16 -13.15 36.23 16.94
CA LEU A 16 -12.21 37.23 16.43
C LEU A 16 -10.99 37.44 17.35
N ALA A 17 -11.15 37.26 18.66
CA ALA A 17 -10.08 37.36 19.64
C ALA A 17 -9.06 36.21 19.57
N GLU A 18 -9.46 35.08 19.02
CA GLU A 18 -8.67 33.84 18.92
C GLU A 18 -8.11 33.61 17.51
N LEU A 19 -8.24 34.60 16.62
CA LEU A 19 -7.75 34.48 15.26
C LEU A 19 -6.25 34.20 15.22
N ARG A 20 -5.90 33.15 14.52
CA ARG A 20 -4.50 32.80 14.26
C ARG A 20 -4.06 33.38 12.93
N ALA A 21 -2.99 34.17 13.00
CA ALA A 21 -2.41 34.73 11.79
C ALA A 21 -1.87 33.63 10.86
N ASP A 22 -2.07 33.83 9.56
CA ASP A 22 -1.68 32.90 8.48
C ASP A 22 -2.34 31.51 8.51
N GLU A 23 -3.13 31.18 9.51
CA GLU A 23 -3.98 29.98 9.55
C GLU A 23 -5.37 30.26 8.95
N LYS A 24 -6.03 29.19 8.53
CA LYS A 24 -7.41 29.24 8.04
C LYS A 24 -8.36 29.23 9.25
N ASN A 25 -9.05 30.35 9.47
CA ASN A 25 -10.01 30.52 10.56
C ASN A 25 -11.44 30.43 10.02
N LEU A 26 -12.36 29.87 10.79
CA LEU A 26 -13.79 29.86 10.51
C LEU A 26 -14.50 30.83 11.48
N LEU A 27 -15.27 31.76 10.95
CA LEU A 27 -16.04 32.74 11.71
C LEU A 27 -17.52 32.62 11.34
N ARG A 28 -18.40 32.95 12.29
CA ARG A 28 -19.83 33.07 12.06
C ARG A 28 -20.30 34.51 12.34
N GLY A 29 -21.15 35.05 11.49
CA GLY A 29 -21.67 36.42 11.64
C GLY A 29 -22.36 36.88 10.37
N LYS A 30 -22.34 38.19 10.14
CA LYS A 30 -23.00 38.81 8.99
C LYS A 30 -22.14 39.89 8.35
N PHE A 31 -22.27 40.07 7.05
CA PHE A 31 -21.72 41.25 6.39
C PHE A 31 -22.66 42.43 6.56
N VAL A 32 -22.13 43.54 7.08
CA VAL A 32 -22.95 44.72 7.35
C VAL A 32 -22.76 45.82 6.31
N ARG A 33 -21.64 45.79 5.56
CA ARG A 33 -21.33 46.74 4.51
C ARG A 33 -20.38 46.16 3.48
N VAL A 34 -20.53 46.55 2.23
CA VAL A 34 -19.60 46.23 1.13
C VAL A 34 -19.34 47.51 0.31
N TRP A 35 -18.08 47.65 -0.15
CA TRP A 35 -17.69 48.81 -0.99
C TRP A 35 -16.48 48.48 -1.84
N LYS A 36 -16.29 49.31 -2.90
CA LYS A 36 -15.11 49.25 -3.75
C LYS A 36 -14.10 50.31 -3.35
N GLU A 37 -12.84 49.96 -3.44
CA GLU A 37 -11.72 50.87 -3.18
C GLU A 37 -10.66 50.66 -4.26
N THR A 38 -9.95 51.72 -4.62
CA THR A 38 -8.82 51.66 -5.53
C THR A 38 -7.56 52.08 -4.77
N THR A 39 -6.56 51.20 -4.76
CA THR A 39 -5.29 51.53 -4.13
C THR A 39 -4.53 52.59 -4.92
N PRO A 40 -3.55 53.29 -4.30
CA PRO A 40 -2.66 54.22 -4.99
C PRO A 40 -1.99 53.61 -6.23
N ASN A 41 -1.71 52.31 -6.22
CA ASN A 41 -1.14 51.54 -7.33
C ASN A 41 -2.21 51.04 -8.34
N ARG A 42 -3.37 51.68 -8.40
CA ARG A 42 -4.48 51.38 -9.31
C ARG A 42 -5.04 49.93 -9.23
N LYS A 43 -4.77 49.16 -8.16
CA LYS A 43 -5.40 47.89 -7.94
C LYS A 43 -6.81 48.07 -7.41
N ARG A 44 -7.79 47.40 -8.03
CA ARG A 44 -9.18 47.41 -7.57
C ARG A 44 -9.35 46.40 -6.42
N LEU A 45 -9.92 46.86 -5.32
CA LEU A 45 -10.27 46.07 -4.15
C LEU A 45 -11.79 46.11 -3.96
N VAL A 46 -12.34 45.01 -3.51
CA VAL A 46 -13.65 45.00 -2.86
C VAL A 46 -13.42 44.69 -1.40
N LYS A 47 -14.00 45.52 -0.54
CA LYS A 47 -13.93 45.40 0.89
C LYS A 47 -15.33 45.19 1.46
N ALA A 48 -15.43 44.42 2.53
CA ALA A 48 -16.66 44.30 3.32
C ALA A 48 -16.34 44.35 4.80
N LEU A 49 -17.26 44.90 5.57
CA LEU A 49 -17.22 44.84 7.02
C LEU A 49 -18.04 43.65 7.49
N PHE A 50 -17.38 42.72 8.15
CA PHE A 50 -17.98 41.54 8.75
C PHE A 50 -18.11 41.74 10.26
N GLU A 51 -19.31 41.53 10.79
CA GLU A 51 -19.64 41.57 12.20
C GLU A 51 -19.84 40.15 12.71
N GLU A 52 -19.01 39.75 13.67
CA GLU A 52 -19.08 38.44 14.31
C GLU A 52 -20.30 38.30 15.23
N GLU A 53 -20.82 37.11 15.40
CA GLU A 53 -21.98 36.79 16.21
C GLU A 53 -21.82 37.22 17.69
N GLN A 54 -20.62 37.10 18.25
CA GLN A 54 -20.31 37.47 19.63
C GLN A 54 -19.93 38.96 19.81
N GLY A 55 -19.96 39.71 18.74
CA GLY A 55 -19.57 41.12 18.71
C GLY A 55 -18.12 41.31 18.26
N GLY A 56 -17.84 42.43 17.66
CA GLY A 56 -16.58 42.71 17.01
C GLY A 56 -16.72 42.77 15.50
N GLN A 57 -15.86 43.54 14.88
CA GLN A 57 -15.90 43.74 13.43
C GLN A 57 -14.52 43.59 12.85
N VAL A 58 -14.47 42.96 11.64
CA VAL A 58 -13.23 42.73 10.88
C VAL A 58 -13.44 43.08 9.41
N GLU A 59 -12.43 43.67 8.80
CA GLU A 59 -12.43 44.01 7.39
C GLU A 59 -12.08 42.79 6.55
N CYS A 60 -12.94 42.46 5.58
CA CYS A 60 -12.71 41.44 4.55
C CYS A 60 -12.24 42.11 3.27
N VAL A 61 -11.19 41.57 2.62
CA VAL A 61 -10.57 42.19 1.44
C VAL A 61 -10.42 41.18 0.30
N TRP A 62 -10.97 41.50 -0.86
CA TRP A 62 -10.78 40.72 -2.12
C TRP A 62 -10.03 41.57 -3.14
N PHE A 63 -8.98 40.99 -3.71
CA PHE A 63 -8.18 41.58 -4.76
C PHE A 63 -8.64 41.12 -6.13
N ASN A 64 -8.75 42.03 -7.08
CA ASN A 64 -9.06 41.72 -8.50
C ASN A 64 -10.33 40.87 -8.70
N ASN A 65 -11.32 40.97 -7.82
CA ASN A 65 -12.59 40.25 -7.93
C ASN A 65 -13.79 41.22 -7.89
N PRO A 66 -14.09 41.96 -8.98
CA PRO A 66 -15.13 43.00 -8.96
C PRO A 66 -16.55 42.43 -8.82
N THR A 67 -16.75 41.13 -9.12
CA THR A 67 -18.07 40.49 -9.06
C THR A 67 -18.44 40.06 -7.65
N ILE A 68 -17.49 40.00 -6.72
CA ILE A 68 -17.74 39.57 -5.33
C ILE A 68 -18.73 40.48 -4.61
N GLU A 69 -18.73 41.77 -4.93
CA GLU A 69 -19.66 42.77 -4.34
C GLU A 69 -21.12 42.34 -4.47
N GLN A 70 -21.50 41.79 -5.63
CA GLN A 70 -22.88 41.35 -5.89
C GLN A 70 -23.19 40.00 -5.22
N ARG A 71 -22.17 39.26 -4.79
CA ARG A 71 -22.30 37.94 -4.17
C ARG A 71 -22.32 37.99 -2.64
N VAL A 72 -21.81 39.05 -2.05
CA VAL A 72 -21.77 39.21 -0.57
C VAL A 72 -23.19 39.36 -0.04
N PRO A 73 -23.69 38.41 0.78
CA PRO A 73 -25.06 38.45 1.29
C PRO A 73 -25.14 39.37 2.52
N LEU A 74 -25.52 40.63 2.32
CA LEU A 74 -25.68 41.58 3.41
C LEU A 74 -26.77 41.17 4.41
N TYR A 75 -26.48 41.33 5.71
CA TYR A 75 -27.39 41.09 6.82
C TYR A 75 -27.94 39.65 6.95
N LYS A 76 -27.31 38.70 6.27
CA LYS A 76 -27.62 37.28 6.41
C LYS A 76 -26.58 36.61 7.30
N ASP A 77 -27.02 35.56 8.04
CA ASP A 77 -26.12 34.71 8.80
C ASP A 77 -25.25 33.89 7.89
N VAL A 78 -23.94 34.03 7.99
CA VAL A 78 -22.95 33.40 7.14
C VAL A 78 -21.80 32.78 7.94
N LEU A 79 -21.25 31.72 7.40
CA LEU A 79 -19.97 31.16 7.79
C LEU A 79 -18.90 31.69 6.82
N VAL A 80 -17.83 32.22 7.38
CA VAL A 80 -16.73 32.84 6.61
C VAL A 80 -15.43 32.17 6.99
N THR A 81 -14.67 31.73 6.00
CA THR A 81 -13.33 31.20 6.21
C THR A 81 -12.29 32.02 5.48
N ALA A 82 -11.22 32.36 6.17
CA ALA A 82 -10.11 33.11 5.58
C ALA A 82 -8.83 32.97 6.41
N LYS A 83 -7.72 33.33 5.78
CA LYS A 83 -6.49 33.61 6.50
C LYS A 83 -6.54 35.04 7.08
N ALA A 84 -6.28 35.13 8.36
CA ALA A 84 -6.14 36.44 9.02
C ALA A 84 -4.76 37.02 8.72
N LYS A 85 -4.70 38.27 8.32
CA LYS A 85 -3.45 39.02 8.11
C LYS A 85 -3.42 40.25 9.00
N LEU A 86 -2.35 40.37 9.78
CA LEU A 86 -2.08 41.55 10.56
C LEU A 86 -1.24 42.52 9.73
N ALA A 87 -1.75 43.71 9.46
CA ALA A 87 -1.04 44.76 8.77
C ALA A 87 -1.35 46.11 9.42
N PHE A 88 -0.33 46.92 9.73
CA PHE A 88 -0.46 48.23 10.36
C PHE A 88 -1.31 48.26 11.65
N GLY A 89 -1.15 47.20 12.48
CA GLY A 89 -1.90 47.07 13.74
C GLY A 89 -3.39 46.72 13.58
N ARG A 90 -3.85 46.41 12.36
CA ARG A 90 -5.23 45.96 12.08
C ARG A 90 -5.25 44.57 11.50
N ILE A 91 -6.19 43.76 11.99
CA ILE A 91 -6.46 42.42 11.43
C ILE A 91 -7.42 42.59 10.26
N SER A 92 -7.14 41.90 9.16
CA SER A 92 -8.03 41.79 8.00
C SER A 92 -8.10 40.35 7.50
N LEU A 93 -9.25 39.96 6.96
CA LEU A 93 -9.46 38.64 6.33
C LEU A 93 -9.18 38.74 4.83
N GLN A 94 -8.23 37.96 4.36
CA GLN A 94 -7.78 37.99 2.96
C GLN A 94 -8.55 37.00 2.12
N ALA A 95 -9.17 37.49 1.02
CA ALA A 95 -9.96 36.72 0.07
C ALA A 95 -10.88 35.68 0.72
N PRO A 96 -11.72 36.09 1.70
CA PRO A 96 -12.56 35.14 2.42
C PRO A 96 -13.53 34.41 1.49
N GLU A 97 -13.70 33.12 1.74
CA GLU A 97 -14.79 32.31 1.20
C GLU A 97 -15.93 32.32 2.21
N PHE A 98 -17.17 32.32 1.73
CA PHE A 98 -18.34 32.38 2.60
C PHE A 98 -19.50 31.57 2.03
N GLU A 99 -20.37 31.08 2.93
CA GLU A 99 -21.65 30.46 2.59
C GLU A 99 -22.72 30.80 3.64
N LEU A 100 -23.98 30.66 3.29
CA LEU A 100 -25.07 30.85 4.25
C LEU A 100 -25.02 29.78 5.33
N ALA A 101 -25.16 30.16 6.59
CA ALA A 101 -25.16 29.23 7.70
C ALA A 101 -26.34 28.24 7.59
N GLY A 102 -26.02 26.93 7.74
CA GLY A 102 -26.99 25.86 7.66
C GLY A 102 -27.43 25.41 6.25
N ALA A 103 -27.02 26.12 5.18
CA ALA A 103 -27.40 25.78 3.81
C ALA A 103 -26.25 25.28 2.95
N GLY A 104 -25.03 25.39 3.43
CA GLY A 104 -23.83 25.07 2.66
C GLY A 104 -23.25 23.68 2.95
N VAL A 105 -22.34 23.25 2.08
CA VAL A 105 -21.63 21.97 2.19
C VAL A 105 -20.14 22.15 2.53
N HIS A 106 -19.69 23.39 2.67
CA HIS A 106 -18.27 23.70 2.78
C HIS A 106 -17.82 23.98 4.21
N PHE A 107 -18.69 24.55 5.04
CA PHE A 107 -18.36 25.01 6.39
C PHE A 107 -19.34 24.49 7.44
N GLY A 108 -19.04 24.65 8.73
CA GLY A 108 -19.86 24.13 9.82
C GLY A 108 -19.79 22.60 9.98
N ARG A 109 -18.75 21.98 9.46
CA ARG A 109 -18.57 20.51 9.49
C ARG A 109 -17.11 20.10 9.31
N ILE A 110 -16.83 18.83 9.48
CA ILE A 110 -15.57 18.23 9.02
C ILE A 110 -15.64 18.16 7.50
N ALA A 111 -14.86 18.99 6.83
CA ALA A 111 -14.93 19.20 5.38
C ALA A 111 -13.90 18.33 4.63
N PRO A 112 -14.31 17.54 3.64
CA PRO A 112 -13.38 16.77 2.82
C PRO A 112 -12.55 17.67 1.92
N VAL A 113 -11.25 17.38 1.80
CA VAL A 113 -10.31 18.08 0.91
C VAL A 113 -9.93 17.14 -0.23
N TYR A 114 -10.31 17.49 -1.45
CA TYR A 114 -10.01 16.72 -2.65
C TYR A 114 -8.77 17.25 -3.36
N ARG A 115 -8.11 16.36 -4.13
CA ARG A 115 -7.02 16.77 -5.00
C ARG A 115 -7.58 17.63 -6.13
N GLU A 116 -7.01 18.81 -6.30
CA GLU A 116 -7.40 19.73 -7.37
C GLU A 116 -6.84 19.29 -8.71
N HIS A 117 -7.60 19.48 -9.78
CA HIS A 117 -7.22 19.14 -11.15
C HIS A 117 -7.51 20.32 -12.09
N GLY A 118 -6.48 21.03 -12.51
CA GLY A 118 -6.61 22.20 -13.37
C GLY A 118 -7.49 23.28 -12.74
N ALA A 119 -8.60 23.63 -13.38
CA ALA A 119 -9.56 24.62 -12.89
C ALA A 119 -10.55 24.07 -11.83
N LEU A 120 -10.59 22.74 -11.63
CA LEU A 120 -11.52 22.11 -10.71
C LEU A 120 -10.93 22.11 -9.29
N LYS A 121 -11.53 22.94 -8.43
CA LYS A 121 -11.12 23.08 -7.04
C LYS A 121 -11.82 22.07 -6.13
N SER A 122 -11.26 21.86 -4.93
CA SER A 122 -11.81 20.99 -3.90
C SER A 122 -13.28 21.31 -3.56
N THR A 123 -13.65 22.58 -3.55
CA THR A 123 -15.03 23.04 -3.31
C THR A 123 -16.01 22.54 -4.38
N TRP A 124 -15.59 22.52 -5.65
CA TRP A 124 -16.40 21.98 -6.74
C TRP A 124 -16.67 20.48 -6.56
N PHE A 125 -15.62 19.70 -6.24
CA PHE A 125 -15.78 18.26 -5.97
C PHE A 125 -16.69 18.02 -4.76
N ARG A 126 -16.53 18.81 -3.69
CA ARG A 126 -17.36 18.71 -2.49
C ARG A 126 -18.85 18.88 -2.82
N GLN A 127 -19.19 19.93 -3.60
CA GLN A 127 -20.55 20.18 -4.03
C GLN A 127 -21.10 19.04 -4.88
N LYS A 128 -20.34 18.59 -5.89
CA LYS A 128 -20.80 17.55 -6.81
C LYS A 128 -20.93 16.18 -6.16
N ILE A 129 -20.04 15.83 -5.25
CA ILE A 129 -20.12 14.57 -4.50
C ILE A 129 -21.29 14.60 -3.52
N HIS A 130 -21.59 15.74 -2.90
CA HIS A 130 -22.76 15.89 -2.06
C HIS A 130 -24.04 15.64 -2.85
N GLU A 131 -24.23 16.34 -3.96
CA GLU A 131 -25.38 16.14 -4.87
C GLU A 131 -25.48 14.68 -5.35
N LEU A 132 -24.36 14.04 -5.68
CA LEU A 132 -24.32 12.65 -6.11
C LEU A 132 -24.83 11.71 -5.00
N LEU A 133 -24.29 11.86 -3.77
CA LEU A 133 -24.64 10.98 -2.64
C LEU A 133 -26.11 11.12 -2.19
N GLU A 134 -26.76 12.27 -2.46
CA GLU A 134 -28.18 12.45 -2.19
C GLU A 134 -29.09 11.69 -3.17
N HIS A 135 -28.59 11.41 -4.39
CA HIS A 135 -29.39 10.83 -5.48
C HIS A 135 -28.94 9.41 -5.87
N THR A 136 -27.90 8.89 -5.21
CA THR A 136 -27.38 7.55 -5.52
C THR A 136 -28.06 6.50 -4.64
N GLU A 137 -28.38 5.35 -5.25
CA GLU A 137 -28.84 4.18 -4.49
C GLU A 137 -27.77 3.71 -3.50
N PRO A 138 -28.18 3.09 -2.38
CA PRO A 138 -27.26 2.59 -1.38
C PRO A 138 -26.19 1.68 -1.99
N VAL A 139 -24.95 1.89 -1.61
CA VAL A 139 -23.83 1.07 -2.10
C VAL A 139 -23.87 -0.30 -1.41
N PRO A 140 -23.96 -1.42 -2.16
CA PRO A 140 -24.06 -2.74 -1.56
C PRO A 140 -22.79 -3.10 -0.76
N ASP A 141 -23.02 -3.82 0.35
CA ASP A 141 -21.93 -4.34 1.18
C ASP A 141 -21.09 -5.37 0.44
N VAL A 142 -19.79 -5.30 0.61
CA VAL A 142 -18.82 -6.29 0.12
C VAL A 142 -18.52 -7.34 1.18
N LEU A 143 -18.54 -6.93 2.45
CA LEU A 143 -18.26 -7.79 3.58
C LEU A 143 -19.52 -8.56 4.02
N PRO A 144 -19.39 -9.86 4.36
CA PRO A 144 -20.43 -10.60 5.04
C PRO A 144 -20.86 -9.91 6.36
N THR A 145 -22.14 -9.95 6.66
CA THR A 145 -22.72 -9.25 7.82
C THR A 145 -22.08 -9.67 9.15
N ASN A 146 -21.77 -10.96 9.33
CA ASN A 146 -21.13 -11.46 10.53
C ASN A 146 -19.74 -10.83 10.74
N ILE A 147 -18.90 -10.77 9.70
CA ILE A 147 -17.56 -10.15 9.76
C ILE A 147 -17.68 -8.67 10.09
N ARG A 148 -18.60 -7.96 9.43
CA ARG A 148 -18.83 -6.55 9.68
C ARG A 148 -19.24 -6.28 11.13
N THR A 149 -20.13 -7.07 11.67
CA THR A 149 -20.62 -6.94 13.05
C THR A 149 -19.52 -7.26 14.07
N GLU A 150 -18.79 -8.36 13.89
CA GLU A 150 -17.68 -8.76 14.79
C GLU A 150 -16.56 -7.72 14.85
N GLN A 151 -16.27 -7.08 13.72
CA GLN A 151 -15.24 -6.05 13.63
C GLN A 151 -15.72 -4.63 13.94
N GLY A 152 -17.02 -4.44 14.25
CA GLY A 152 -17.61 -3.13 14.57
C GLY A 152 -17.57 -2.13 13.41
N LEU A 153 -17.56 -2.63 12.16
CA LEU A 153 -17.47 -1.82 10.95
C LEU A 153 -18.84 -1.25 10.54
N LEU A 154 -18.81 -0.15 9.80
CA LEU A 154 -19.99 0.44 9.17
C LEU A 154 -20.44 -0.42 7.97
N SER A 155 -21.69 -0.24 7.52
CA SER A 155 -22.05 -0.68 6.17
C SER A 155 -21.24 0.10 5.13
N ARG A 156 -21.09 -0.44 3.93
CA ARG A 156 -20.34 0.23 2.88
C ARG A 156 -20.96 1.58 2.50
N ASP A 157 -22.29 1.65 2.45
CA ASP A 157 -23.00 2.90 2.17
C ASP A 157 -22.76 3.95 3.25
N GLU A 158 -22.87 3.57 4.53
CA GLU A 158 -22.55 4.46 5.65
C GLU A 158 -21.08 4.90 5.61
N ALA A 159 -20.14 3.99 5.33
CA ALA A 159 -18.72 4.30 5.26
C ALA A 159 -18.41 5.25 4.10
N VAL A 160 -19.00 5.04 2.93
CA VAL A 160 -18.84 5.93 1.77
C VAL A 160 -19.40 7.32 2.06
N LYS A 161 -20.59 7.42 2.64
CA LYS A 161 -21.18 8.71 3.03
C LYS A 161 -20.35 9.41 4.10
N ALA A 162 -19.92 8.67 5.12
CA ALA A 162 -19.16 9.22 6.25
C ALA A 162 -17.71 9.59 5.88
N ILE A 163 -17.08 8.96 4.91
CA ILE A 163 -15.74 9.39 4.47
C ILE A 163 -15.78 10.69 3.68
N HIS A 164 -16.90 10.99 3.02
CA HIS A 164 -17.10 12.25 2.32
C HIS A 164 -17.67 13.35 3.22
N PHE A 165 -18.68 13.04 4.04
CA PHE A 165 -19.36 14.01 4.90
C PHE A 165 -19.58 13.41 6.29
N PRO A 166 -18.52 13.27 7.11
CA PRO A 166 -18.62 12.73 8.46
C PRO A 166 -19.38 13.70 9.37
N THR A 167 -20.14 13.14 10.31
CA THR A 167 -20.81 13.91 11.35
C THR A 167 -19.84 14.37 12.45
N ASP A 168 -18.83 13.53 12.73
CA ASP A 168 -17.83 13.73 13.77
C ASP A 168 -16.53 12.94 13.46
N GLN A 169 -15.50 13.15 14.28
CA GLN A 169 -14.19 12.49 14.10
C GLN A 169 -14.25 10.97 14.33
N VAL A 170 -15.14 10.50 15.21
CA VAL A 170 -15.27 9.07 15.50
C VAL A 170 -15.88 8.35 14.28
N THR A 171 -16.93 8.94 13.71
CA THR A 171 -17.58 8.42 12.51
C THR A 171 -16.60 8.42 11.31
N LEU A 172 -15.80 9.47 11.16
CA LEU A 172 -14.74 9.52 10.15
C LEU A 172 -13.71 8.41 10.33
N ALA A 173 -13.24 8.19 11.55
CA ALA A 173 -12.28 7.14 11.85
C ALA A 173 -12.85 5.75 11.54
N ARG A 174 -14.10 5.48 11.91
CA ARG A 174 -14.79 4.23 11.59
C ARG A 174 -14.98 4.04 10.08
N ALA A 175 -15.32 5.08 9.34
CA ALA A 175 -15.45 5.00 7.89
C ALA A 175 -14.11 4.65 7.23
N LYS A 176 -13.02 5.29 7.64
CA LYS A 176 -11.66 4.96 7.17
C LYS A 176 -11.28 3.52 7.48
N ALA A 177 -11.54 3.07 8.71
CA ALA A 177 -11.27 1.69 9.12
C ALA A 177 -12.06 0.67 8.28
N THR A 178 -13.34 0.94 8.01
CA THR A 178 -14.18 0.06 7.19
C THR A 178 -13.63 -0.08 5.77
N ILE A 179 -13.32 1.03 5.10
CA ILE A 179 -12.81 1.00 3.72
C ILE A 179 -11.44 0.32 3.65
N ALA A 180 -10.54 0.63 4.59
CA ALA A 180 -9.23 -0.02 4.65
C ALA A 180 -9.35 -1.53 4.91
N PHE A 181 -10.26 -1.94 5.80
CA PHE A 181 -10.53 -3.35 6.06
C PHE A 181 -11.04 -4.07 4.82
N GLU A 182 -11.99 -3.48 4.08
CA GLU A 182 -12.51 -4.07 2.84
C GLU A 182 -11.40 -4.30 1.81
N GLU A 183 -10.53 -3.32 1.59
CA GLU A 183 -9.42 -3.44 0.64
C GLU A 183 -8.48 -4.57 1.01
N VAL A 184 -8.06 -4.63 2.28
CA VAL A 184 -7.17 -5.69 2.78
C VAL A 184 -7.86 -7.05 2.74
N PHE A 185 -9.13 -7.13 3.13
CA PHE A 185 -9.92 -8.37 3.10
C PHE A 185 -10.00 -8.96 1.69
N LEU A 186 -10.29 -8.14 0.68
CA LEU A 186 -10.35 -8.60 -0.71
C LEU A 186 -9.00 -9.12 -1.20
N VAL A 187 -7.90 -8.43 -0.89
CA VAL A 187 -6.55 -8.88 -1.25
C VAL A 187 -6.22 -10.22 -0.59
N GLN A 188 -6.54 -10.37 0.71
CA GLN A 188 -6.33 -11.62 1.44
C GLN A 188 -7.20 -12.76 0.89
N LEU A 189 -8.45 -12.48 0.55
CA LEU A 189 -9.36 -13.46 -0.02
C LEU A 189 -8.86 -13.98 -1.38
N ILE A 190 -8.36 -13.07 -2.23
CA ILE A 190 -7.74 -13.45 -3.51
C ILE A 190 -6.50 -14.32 -3.27
N GLY A 191 -5.65 -13.95 -2.30
CA GLY A 191 -4.46 -14.72 -1.92
C GLY A 191 -4.82 -16.13 -1.44
N LEU A 192 -5.82 -16.25 -0.56
CA LEU A 192 -6.31 -17.54 -0.06
C LEU A 192 -6.90 -18.42 -1.17
N ARG A 193 -7.68 -17.84 -2.08
CA ARG A 193 -8.22 -18.57 -3.25
C ARG A 193 -7.11 -19.10 -4.14
N ARG A 194 -6.10 -18.29 -4.45
CA ARG A 194 -4.93 -18.73 -5.23
C ARG A 194 -4.18 -19.85 -4.53
N LYS A 195 -4.00 -19.74 -3.22
CA LYS A 195 -3.37 -20.80 -2.42
C LYS A 195 -4.17 -22.11 -2.50
N GLN A 196 -5.48 -22.06 -2.34
CA GLN A 196 -6.36 -23.25 -2.45
C GLN A 196 -6.32 -23.87 -3.86
N GLN A 197 -6.35 -23.05 -4.90
CA GLN A 197 -6.23 -23.52 -6.28
C GLN A 197 -4.88 -24.23 -6.51
N TRP A 198 -3.78 -23.60 -6.09
CA TRP A 198 -2.45 -24.20 -6.16
C TRP A 198 -2.37 -25.53 -5.43
N GLN A 199 -2.93 -25.61 -4.21
CA GLN A 199 -2.97 -26.85 -3.45
C GLN A 199 -3.79 -27.94 -4.14
N ALA A 200 -4.91 -27.60 -4.76
CA ALA A 200 -5.74 -28.54 -5.51
C ALA A 200 -5.06 -29.04 -6.79
N GLU A 201 -4.42 -28.14 -7.55
CA GLU A 201 -3.71 -28.46 -8.78
C GLU A 201 -2.43 -29.28 -8.52
N SER A 202 -1.73 -29.03 -7.43
CA SER A 202 -0.52 -29.75 -7.03
C SER A 202 -0.80 -31.04 -6.24
N GLY A 203 -2.05 -31.28 -5.86
CA GLY A 203 -2.45 -32.44 -5.06
C GLY A 203 -2.13 -33.77 -5.75
N GLY A 204 -1.41 -34.64 -5.05
CA GLY A 204 -1.00 -35.96 -5.53
C GLY A 204 0.32 -36.01 -6.33
N ASN A 205 0.85 -34.88 -6.77
CA ASN A 205 2.13 -34.81 -7.48
C ASN A 205 3.26 -34.21 -6.62
N ALA A 206 2.97 -33.72 -5.41
CA ALA A 206 3.98 -33.20 -4.52
C ALA A 206 4.85 -34.33 -3.95
N LEU A 207 6.16 -34.08 -3.95
CA LEU A 207 7.11 -34.98 -3.29
C LEU A 207 6.97 -34.79 -1.78
N GLN A 208 6.37 -35.77 -1.10
CA GLN A 208 6.32 -35.80 0.35
C GLN A 208 7.67 -36.27 0.90
N VAL A 209 8.27 -35.44 1.73
CA VAL A 209 9.58 -35.77 2.34
C VAL A 209 9.44 -35.67 3.85
N PRO A 210 9.67 -36.77 4.58
CA PRO A 210 9.60 -36.75 6.04
C PRO A 210 10.69 -35.84 6.62
N LEU A 211 10.38 -35.19 7.74
CA LEU A 211 11.31 -34.35 8.46
C LEU A 211 12.46 -35.20 9.02
N ASP A 212 13.66 -34.92 8.57
CA ASP A 212 14.90 -35.56 9.05
C ASP A 212 15.76 -34.54 9.80
N ALA A 213 15.55 -34.45 11.09
CA ALA A 213 16.29 -33.51 11.94
C ALA A 213 17.78 -33.89 12.08
N GLU A 214 18.12 -35.16 12.01
CA GLU A 214 19.51 -35.62 12.14
C GLU A 214 20.32 -35.24 10.89
N LEU A 215 19.74 -35.33 9.72
CA LEU A 215 20.34 -34.85 8.46
C LEU A 215 20.72 -33.36 8.56
N ILE A 216 19.85 -32.56 9.12
CA ILE A 216 20.09 -31.12 9.24
C ILE A 216 21.14 -30.79 10.32
N LYS A 217 21.14 -31.52 11.43
CA LYS A 217 22.16 -31.39 12.47
C LYS A 217 23.55 -31.79 11.94
N ASP A 218 23.63 -32.87 11.20
CA ASP A 218 24.86 -33.33 10.58
C ASP A 218 25.39 -32.28 9.57
N PHE A 219 24.55 -31.75 8.71
CA PHE A 219 24.93 -30.66 7.83
C PHE A 219 25.45 -29.43 8.62
N PHE A 220 24.77 -29.03 9.71
CA PHE A 220 25.21 -27.91 10.53
C PHE A 220 26.58 -28.14 11.18
N ALA A 221 26.92 -29.37 11.52
CA ALA A 221 28.22 -29.72 12.10
C ALA A 221 29.40 -29.49 11.10
N HIS A 222 29.12 -29.51 9.78
CA HIS A 222 30.11 -29.27 8.74
C HIS A 222 30.22 -27.80 8.32
N LEU A 223 29.37 -26.92 8.86
CA LEU A 223 29.45 -25.48 8.56
C LEU A 223 30.58 -24.79 9.36
N PRO A 224 31.27 -23.81 8.77
CA PRO A 224 32.31 -23.02 9.46
C PRO A 224 31.73 -21.99 10.46
N PHE A 225 30.42 -21.97 10.65
CA PHE A 225 29.70 -21.07 11.56
C PHE A 225 28.44 -21.73 12.09
N THR A 226 27.88 -21.20 13.17
CA THR A 226 26.60 -21.69 13.73
C THR A 226 25.42 -20.93 13.12
N PRO A 227 24.41 -21.62 12.54
CA PRO A 227 23.18 -21.00 12.09
C PRO A 227 22.43 -20.29 13.22
N THR A 228 21.83 -19.14 12.93
CA THR A 228 21.01 -18.39 13.89
C THR A 228 19.71 -19.13 14.19
N ASP A 229 19.07 -18.79 15.31
CA ASP A 229 17.79 -19.43 15.68
C ASP A 229 16.69 -19.12 14.66
N SER A 230 16.67 -17.90 14.11
CA SER A 230 15.72 -17.55 13.03
C SER A 230 15.92 -18.41 11.78
N GLN A 231 17.17 -18.71 11.39
CA GLN A 231 17.48 -19.60 10.27
C GLN A 231 17.03 -21.04 10.56
N LYS A 232 17.29 -21.54 11.77
CA LYS A 232 16.85 -22.89 12.20
C LYS A 232 15.31 -23.00 12.17
N ILE A 233 14.60 -21.98 12.68
CA ILE A 233 13.13 -21.94 12.65
C ILE A 233 12.62 -21.95 11.20
N ALA A 234 13.18 -21.11 10.33
CA ALA A 234 12.79 -21.05 8.92
C ALA A 234 13.01 -22.38 8.19
N ILE A 235 14.16 -23.02 8.43
CA ILE A 235 14.44 -24.37 7.88
C ILE A 235 13.41 -25.37 8.40
N PHE A 236 13.15 -25.42 9.69
CA PHE A 236 12.19 -26.34 10.29
C PHE A 236 10.78 -26.16 9.70
N GLU A 237 10.33 -24.94 9.52
CA GLU A 237 9.03 -24.64 8.92
C GLU A 237 8.94 -25.11 7.46
N ILE A 238 10.00 -24.93 6.65
CA ILE A 238 10.06 -25.40 5.28
C ILE A 238 10.01 -26.94 5.25
N LEU A 239 10.78 -27.61 6.10
CA LEU A 239 10.78 -29.07 6.19
C LEU A 239 9.42 -29.62 6.58
N LYS A 240 8.72 -28.95 7.49
CA LYS A 240 7.36 -29.31 7.87
C LYS A 240 6.34 -29.13 6.73
N ASP A 241 6.54 -28.15 5.86
CA ASP A 241 5.73 -27.98 4.67
C ASP A 241 5.96 -29.15 3.68
N PHE A 242 7.17 -29.70 3.59
CA PHE A 242 7.47 -30.85 2.72
C PHE A 242 6.79 -32.16 3.13
N GLU A 243 6.32 -32.27 4.37
CA GLU A 243 5.52 -33.41 4.81
C GLU A 243 4.09 -33.41 4.26
N GLN A 244 3.65 -32.26 3.72
CA GLN A 244 2.27 -32.10 3.23
C GLN A 244 2.07 -32.79 1.88
N ALA A 245 0.82 -33.21 1.62
CA ALA A 245 0.44 -33.87 0.36
C ALA A 245 0.32 -32.91 -0.84
N HIS A 246 0.57 -31.63 -0.64
CA HIS A 246 0.53 -30.61 -1.69
C HIS A 246 1.85 -29.86 -1.79
N ALA A 247 2.14 -29.29 -2.96
CA ALA A 247 3.35 -28.51 -3.15
C ALA A 247 3.36 -27.26 -2.26
N MET A 248 4.50 -27.02 -1.63
CA MET A 248 4.73 -25.82 -0.82
C MET A 248 4.78 -24.57 -1.70
N LEU A 249 4.18 -23.48 -1.22
CA LEU A 249 4.37 -22.13 -1.73
C LEU A 249 4.67 -21.25 -0.53
N ARG A 250 5.95 -20.92 -0.29
CA ARG A 250 6.41 -20.17 0.88
C ARG A 250 7.29 -18.99 0.47
N LEU A 251 7.03 -17.85 1.07
CA LEU A 251 7.89 -16.67 0.99
C LEU A 251 8.90 -16.70 2.15
N LEU A 252 10.19 -16.58 1.85
CA LEU A 252 11.25 -16.42 2.81
C LEU A 252 11.76 -14.97 2.77
N GLU A 253 11.43 -14.20 3.80
CA GLU A 253 11.86 -12.82 3.94
C GLU A 253 13.09 -12.70 4.84
N GLY A 254 13.94 -11.72 4.55
CA GLY A 254 15.12 -11.42 5.36
C GLY A 254 16.01 -10.38 4.66
N ASP A 255 16.78 -9.65 5.44
CA ASP A 255 17.70 -8.63 4.94
C ASP A 255 18.77 -9.20 4.01
N VAL A 256 19.43 -8.33 3.24
CA VAL A 256 20.60 -8.72 2.46
C VAL A 256 21.69 -9.22 3.41
N GLY A 257 22.22 -10.42 3.11
CA GLY A 257 23.21 -11.06 3.97
C GLY A 257 22.65 -11.84 5.16
N SER A 258 21.33 -11.95 5.34
CA SER A 258 20.70 -12.74 6.42
C SER A 258 20.88 -14.27 6.28
N GLY A 259 21.52 -14.72 5.18
CA GLY A 259 21.78 -16.14 4.95
C GLY A 259 20.62 -16.93 4.36
N LYS A 260 19.71 -16.30 3.59
CA LYS A 260 18.61 -16.98 2.89
C LYS A 260 19.07 -18.17 2.05
N THR A 261 20.24 -18.05 1.41
CA THR A 261 20.84 -19.15 0.65
C THR A 261 21.17 -20.36 1.51
N LEU A 262 21.65 -20.16 2.76
CA LEU A 262 21.87 -21.26 3.71
C LEU A 262 20.56 -21.99 4.03
N VAL A 263 19.49 -21.24 4.28
CA VAL A 263 18.15 -21.80 4.57
C VAL A 263 17.67 -22.64 3.38
N ALA A 264 17.80 -22.13 2.16
CA ALA A 264 17.41 -22.84 0.94
C ALA A 264 18.25 -24.11 0.70
N VAL A 265 19.56 -24.06 0.93
CA VAL A 265 20.45 -25.23 0.81
C VAL A 265 20.14 -26.30 1.85
N ALA A 266 19.97 -25.91 3.12
CA ALA A 266 19.61 -26.86 4.16
C ALA A 266 18.25 -27.53 3.88
N ALA A 267 17.26 -26.76 3.40
CA ALA A 267 15.97 -27.30 3.00
C ALA A 267 16.04 -28.21 1.76
N ALA A 268 17.04 -28.01 0.90
CA ALA A 268 17.24 -28.85 -0.30
C ALA A 268 17.75 -30.25 0.04
N LEU A 269 18.49 -30.44 1.12
CA LEU A 269 19.15 -31.72 1.44
C LEU A 269 18.20 -32.93 1.52
N PRO A 270 17.05 -32.88 2.22
CA PRO A 270 16.12 -33.99 2.25
C PRO A 270 15.54 -34.34 0.87
N ILE A 271 15.36 -33.33 0.00
CA ILE A 271 14.91 -33.49 -1.38
C ILE A 271 15.96 -34.27 -2.20
N LEU A 272 17.23 -33.83 -2.09
CA LEU A 272 18.36 -34.49 -2.76
C LEU A 272 18.53 -35.91 -2.29
N ARG A 273 18.35 -36.19 -1.00
CA ARG A 273 18.42 -37.52 -0.41
C ARG A 273 17.35 -38.49 -0.95
N GLN A 274 16.20 -37.93 -1.39
CA GLN A 274 15.16 -38.70 -2.08
C GLN A 274 15.45 -38.91 -3.59
N GLY A 275 16.62 -38.54 -4.07
CA GLY A 275 17.01 -38.60 -5.47
C GLY A 275 16.29 -37.60 -6.38
N ALA A 276 15.69 -36.59 -5.82
CA ALA A 276 15.09 -35.49 -6.57
C ALA A 276 16.07 -34.32 -6.77
N GLN A 277 15.77 -33.47 -7.72
CA GLN A 277 16.60 -32.34 -8.13
C GLN A 277 16.05 -31.00 -7.61
N VAL A 278 16.93 -30.02 -7.51
CA VAL A 278 16.59 -28.67 -7.07
C VAL A 278 16.95 -27.66 -8.16
N ALA A 279 16.01 -26.76 -8.47
CA ALA A 279 16.25 -25.60 -9.33
C ALA A 279 16.38 -24.34 -8.48
N PHE A 280 17.42 -23.53 -8.75
CA PHE A 280 17.63 -22.26 -8.08
C PHE A 280 17.67 -21.13 -9.10
N LEU A 281 16.63 -20.29 -9.13
CA LEU A 281 16.47 -19.20 -10.08
C LEU A 281 16.97 -17.89 -9.48
N ALA A 282 17.80 -17.17 -10.23
CA ALA A 282 18.25 -15.83 -9.90
C ALA A 282 17.93 -14.85 -11.05
N PRO A 283 17.65 -13.57 -10.77
CA PRO A 283 17.22 -12.62 -11.79
C PRO A 283 18.32 -12.20 -12.76
N THR A 284 19.57 -12.35 -12.38
CA THR A 284 20.74 -11.97 -13.21
C THR A 284 21.82 -13.05 -13.21
N GLU A 285 22.64 -13.09 -14.25
CA GLU A 285 23.76 -14.03 -14.36
C GLU A 285 24.77 -13.87 -13.23
N ILE A 286 25.03 -12.62 -12.81
CA ILE A 286 25.96 -12.33 -11.71
C ILE A 286 25.47 -12.97 -10.40
N LEU A 287 24.19 -12.82 -10.10
CA LEU A 287 23.58 -13.43 -8.93
C LEU A 287 23.52 -14.95 -9.03
N ALA A 288 23.20 -15.49 -10.19
CA ALA A 288 23.24 -16.94 -10.44
C ALA A 288 24.65 -17.52 -10.19
N GLN A 289 25.69 -16.86 -10.68
CA GLN A 289 27.09 -17.23 -10.42
C GLN A 289 27.44 -17.14 -8.93
N GLN A 290 26.99 -16.10 -8.24
CA GLN A 290 27.21 -15.94 -6.79
C GLN A 290 26.51 -17.06 -6.00
N HIS A 291 25.26 -17.38 -6.34
CA HIS A 291 24.55 -18.49 -5.72
C HIS A 291 25.21 -19.83 -5.99
N ALA A 292 25.57 -20.14 -7.22
CA ALA A 292 26.25 -21.39 -7.56
C ALA A 292 27.55 -21.57 -6.76
N ARG A 293 28.37 -20.52 -6.65
CA ARG A 293 29.60 -20.54 -5.84
C ARG A 293 29.31 -20.69 -4.35
N GLY A 294 28.30 -19.94 -3.83
CA GLY A 294 27.90 -20.01 -2.42
C GLY A 294 27.36 -21.39 -2.04
N ILE A 295 26.52 -21.96 -2.88
CA ILE A 295 25.94 -23.29 -2.69
C ILE A 295 27.04 -24.36 -2.69
N ARG A 296 27.96 -24.36 -3.68
CA ARG A 296 29.11 -25.28 -3.70
C ARG A 296 29.94 -25.18 -2.44
N LYS A 297 30.26 -23.96 -2.01
CA LYS A 297 31.05 -23.71 -0.77
C LYS A 297 30.37 -24.25 0.49
N LEU A 298 29.05 -24.24 0.55
CA LEU A 298 28.28 -24.77 1.69
C LEU A 298 28.22 -26.31 1.67
N LEU A 299 28.18 -26.90 0.49
CA LEU A 299 28.00 -28.34 0.32
C LEU A 299 29.32 -29.12 0.28
N GLU A 300 30.40 -28.53 -0.24
CA GLU A 300 31.70 -29.18 -0.38
C GLU A 300 32.25 -29.82 0.92
N PRO A 301 32.16 -29.17 2.11
CA PRO A 301 32.58 -29.79 3.35
C PRO A 301 31.65 -30.90 3.86
N TYR A 302 30.41 -30.92 3.40
CA TYR A 302 29.37 -31.85 3.82
C TYR A 302 29.26 -33.07 2.90
N ASP A 303 29.08 -32.84 1.62
CA ASP A 303 28.98 -33.88 0.58
C ASP A 303 29.49 -33.33 -0.78
N PRO A 304 30.75 -33.63 -1.12
CA PRO A 304 31.37 -33.13 -2.37
C PRO A 304 30.79 -33.77 -3.63
N ASP A 305 30.03 -34.88 -3.51
CA ASP A 305 29.43 -35.55 -4.66
C ASP A 305 28.15 -34.88 -5.13
N ILE A 306 27.58 -33.93 -4.37
CA ILE A 306 26.43 -33.13 -4.81
C ILE A 306 26.86 -32.19 -5.95
N ARG A 307 26.48 -32.54 -7.15
CA ARG A 307 26.82 -31.78 -8.36
C ARG A 307 25.92 -30.56 -8.51
N VAL A 308 26.54 -29.36 -8.44
CA VAL A 308 25.89 -28.06 -8.62
C VAL A 308 26.35 -27.46 -9.94
N GLU A 309 25.44 -27.27 -10.87
CA GLU A 309 25.73 -26.68 -12.19
C GLU A 309 25.07 -25.32 -12.37
N LEU A 310 25.68 -24.53 -13.25
CA LEU A 310 25.22 -23.19 -13.62
C LEU A 310 24.74 -23.18 -15.06
N LEU A 311 23.52 -22.67 -15.30
CA LEU A 311 22.97 -22.50 -16.63
C LEU A 311 22.40 -21.09 -16.79
N THR A 312 23.10 -20.26 -17.59
CA THR A 312 22.71 -18.89 -17.91
C THR A 312 22.71 -18.69 -19.42
N GLY A 313 22.20 -17.56 -19.88
CA GLY A 313 22.18 -17.21 -21.31
C GLY A 313 23.57 -17.15 -21.96
N SER A 314 24.62 -16.89 -21.18
CA SER A 314 26.01 -16.87 -21.65
C SER A 314 26.63 -18.27 -21.84
N VAL A 315 26.03 -19.32 -21.26
CA VAL A 315 26.46 -20.73 -21.46
C VAL A 315 25.84 -21.24 -22.75
N THR A 316 26.66 -21.42 -23.78
CA THR A 316 26.23 -21.82 -25.13
C THR A 316 27.03 -23.00 -25.68
N GLY A 317 26.52 -23.63 -26.74
CA GLY A 317 27.21 -24.74 -27.43
C GLY A 317 27.30 -26.02 -26.58
N GLN A 318 28.39 -26.75 -26.76
CA GLN A 318 28.63 -28.04 -26.13
C GLN A 318 28.53 -28.03 -24.60
N PRO A 319 29.06 -27.04 -23.85
CA PRO A 319 28.92 -26.99 -22.41
C PRO A 319 27.45 -26.88 -21.95
N ARG A 320 26.60 -26.14 -22.71
CA ARG A 320 25.17 -26.09 -22.45
C ARG A 320 24.49 -27.43 -22.63
N GLU A 321 24.78 -28.11 -23.75
CA GLU A 321 24.21 -29.39 -24.07
C GLU A 321 24.57 -30.45 -23.02
N GLU A 322 25.82 -30.46 -22.55
CA GLU A 322 26.29 -31.34 -21.48
C GLU A 322 25.51 -31.11 -20.17
N VAL A 323 25.32 -29.89 -19.73
CA VAL A 323 24.55 -29.57 -18.52
C VAL A 323 23.09 -29.95 -18.68
N VAL A 324 22.45 -29.65 -19.81
CA VAL A 324 21.07 -29.99 -20.10
C VAL A 324 20.87 -31.50 -20.10
N THR A 325 21.77 -32.23 -20.75
CA THR A 325 21.73 -33.69 -20.83
C THR A 325 21.94 -34.33 -19.46
N ALA A 326 22.93 -33.86 -18.70
CA ALA A 326 23.20 -34.31 -17.32
C ALA A 326 22.00 -34.05 -16.38
N THR A 327 21.34 -32.89 -16.54
CA THR A 327 20.12 -32.55 -15.78
C THR A 327 18.99 -33.50 -16.08
N ARG A 328 18.75 -33.80 -17.37
CA ARG A 328 17.73 -34.74 -17.82
C ARG A 328 17.95 -36.19 -17.29
N HIS A 329 19.19 -36.59 -17.10
CA HIS A 329 19.54 -37.91 -16.56
C HIS A 329 19.71 -37.92 -15.03
N GLY A 330 19.38 -36.84 -14.31
CA GLY A 330 19.48 -36.76 -12.85
C GLY A 330 20.92 -36.68 -12.30
N GLN A 331 21.89 -36.45 -13.16
CA GLN A 331 23.31 -36.36 -12.79
C GLN A 331 23.68 -34.99 -12.21
N VAL A 332 22.81 -34.00 -12.36
CA VAL A 332 22.93 -32.68 -11.72
C VAL A 332 21.89 -32.59 -10.61
N GLN A 333 22.32 -32.49 -9.37
CA GLN A 333 21.44 -32.44 -8.21
C GLN A 333 20.86 -31.04 -7.99
N ILE A 334 21.67 -29.98 -8.21
CA ILE A 334 21.23 -28.58 -8.07
C ILE A 334 21.59 -27.85 -9.36
N LEU A 335 20.58 -27.32 -10.05
CA LEU A 335 20.77 -26.49 -11.21
C LEU A 335 20.46 -25.02 -10.85
N VAL A 336 21.48 -24.15 -10.94
CA VAL A 336 21.36 -22.72 -10.68
C VAL A 336 21.34 -21.98 -12.01
N GLY A 337 20.43 -21.00 -12.17
CA GLY A 337 20.42 -20.24 -13.41
C GLY A 337 19.47 -19.04 -13.39
N THR A 338 19.31 -18.48 -14.57
CA THR A 338 18.40 -17.35 -14.81
C THR A 338 17.13 -17.85 -15.51
N HIS A 339 16.44 -16.98 -16.25
CA HIS A 339 15.31 -17.36 -17.12
C HIS A 339 15.63 -18.51 -18.06
N ALA A 340 16.90 -18.78 -18.35
CA ALA A 340 17.34 -19.92 -19.14
C ALA A 340 16.84 -21.26 -18.59
N LEU A 341 16.53 -21.36 -17.28
CA LEU A 341 15.96 -22.56 -16.67
C LEU A 341 14.48 -22.78 -17.02
N LEU A 342 13.80 -21.76 -17.54
CA LEU A 342 12.38 -21.82 -17.92
C LEU A 342 12.16 -22.19 -19.39
N GLU A 343 13.25 -22.40 -20.15
CA GLU A 343 13.16 -22.80 -21.54
C GLU A 343 12.63 -24.24 -21.66
N GLU A 344 11.81 -24.52 -22.67
CA GLU A 344 11.14 -25.82 -22.86
C GLU A 344 12.09 -27.03 -23.02
N ASN A 345 13.33 -26.77 -23.44
CA ASN A 345 14.36 -27.81 -23.62
C ASN A 345 15.02 -28.23 -22.29
N ILE A 346 14.79 -27.51 -21.20
CA ILE A 346 15.31 -27.85 -19.88
C ILE A 346 14.34 -28.79 -19.18
N VAL A 347 14.65 -30.06 -19.18
CA VAL A 347 13.84 -31.11 -18.58
C VAL A 347 14.60 -31.74 -17.41
N PHE A 348 14.03 -31.66 -16.21
CA PHE A 348 14.56 -32.33 -15.04
C PHE A 348 14.13 -33.80 -15.03
N HIS A 349 15.01 -34.67 -14.54
CA HIS A 349 14.65 -36.06 -14.31
C HIS A 349 13.54 -36.19 -13.25
N ARG A 350 13.74 -35.53 -12.10
CA ARG A 350 12.79 -35.48 -10.99
C ARG A 350 12.95 -34.19 -10.21
N LEU A 351 12.26 -33.13 -10.63
CA LEU A 351 12.30 -31.83 -9.93
C LEU A 351 11.46 -31.91 -8.64
N GLY A 352 12.10 -31.71 -7.48
CA GLY A 352 11.44 -31.78 -6.17
C GLY A 352 11.32 -30.44 -5.46
N PHE A 353 12.21 -29.47 -5.77
CA PHE A 353 12.22 -28.18 -5.09
C PHE A 353 12.67 -27.07 -6.03
N VAL A 354 12.00 -25.92 -5.95
CA VAL A 354 12.34 -24.71 -6.72
C VAL A 354 12.52 -23.54 -5.74
N VAL A 355 13.64 -22.87 -5.86
CA VAL A 355 13.95 -21.64 -5.13
C VAL A 355 14.03 -20.50 -6.14
N ILE A 356 13.30 -19.41 -5.88
CA ILE A 356 13.30 -18.20 -6.70
C ILE A 356 13.81 -17.04 -5.84
N ASP A 357 15.00 -16.54 -6.16
CA ASP A 357 15.55 -15.38 -5.46
C ASP A 357 15.08 -14.07 -6.12
N GLU A 358 14.85 -13.01 -5.31
CA GLU A 358 14.42 -11.69 -5.80
C GLU A 358 13.19 -11.76 -6.73
N GLN A 359 12.15 -12.51 -6.35
CA GLN A 359 10.96 -12.78 -7.17
C GLN A 359 10.36 -11.52 -7.83
N HIS A 360 10.43 -10.36 -7.17
CA HIS A 360 9.91 -9.10 -7.69
C HIS A 360 10.63 -8.60 -8.97
N ARG A 361 11.81 -9.12 -9.29
CA ARG A 361 12.57 -8.81 -10.51
C ARG A 361 12.19 -9.70 -11.70
N PHE A 362 11.46 -10.78 -11.47
CA PHE A 362 10.87 -11.56 -12.54
C PHE A 362 9.57 -10.86 -12.95
N GLY A 363 9.54 -10.28 -14.16
CA GLY A 363 8.38 -9.55 -14.65
C GLY A 363 7.11 -10.39 -14.62
N VAL A 364 5.99 -9.75 -14.28
CA VAL A 364 4.65 -10.36 -14.39
C VAL A 364 4.25 -10.26 -15.87
N ASN A 365 4.39 -11.32 -16.63
CA ASN A 365 3.74 -11.47 -17.93
C ASN A 365 2.47 -12.28 -17.74
#